data_3cb2b4384ed12846174c84fe1a65216f
#
_entry.id   3cb2b4384ed12846174c84fe1a65216f
#
_cell.length_a   1.000
_cell.length_b   1.000
_cell.length_c   1.000
_cell.angle_alpha   90.00
_cell.angle_beta   90.00
_cell.angle_gamma   90.00
#
_symmetry.space_group_name_H-M   'P 1'
#
loop_
_entity.id
_entity.type
_entity.pdbx_description
1 polymer ?
#
loop_
_entity_poly.entity_id
_entity_poly.type
_entity_poly.pdbx_seq_one_letter_code
_entity_poly.pdbx_strand_id
1 'polypeptide(L)'
;MVLNRSALKLVQAALPGMPQPALHDWWLYQLVSGAGGVVLLDPEPRILYRQHSDNQMGANATLHSKLRRLSYMLTGTYRQWMDQNISALQSHANLLTPDNKALLDRLAQERSASLCTRLNMLADTGLHRKGRSNQAALWIAAALRRM
;
A
#
# COMPACT_ATOMS: atom_id res chain seq x y z
N MET A 1 11.95 8.04 6.65
CA MET A 1 12.45 6.89 5.87
C MET A 1 13.86 7.23 5.41
N VAL A 2 14.80 6.29 5.48
CA VAL A 2 16.18 6.46 5.03
C VAL A 2 16.41 5.47 3.90
N LEU A 3 17.00 5.93 2.80
CA LEU A 3 17.31 5.11 1.62
C LEU A 3 18.81 4.96 1.50
N ASN A 4 19.30 3.75 1.23
CA ASN A 4 20.68 3.54 0.81
C ASN A 4 20.85 3.92 -0.67
N ARG A 5 22.10 3.90 -1.15
CA ARG A 5 22.43 4.31 -2.53
C ARG A 5 21.70 3.47 -3.59
N SER A 6 21.55 2.16 -3.36
CA SER A 6 20.86 1.26 -4.31
C SER A 6 19.37 1.58 -4.39
N ALA A 7 18.70 1.74 -3.24
CA ALA A 7 17.30 2.15 -3.20
C ALA A 7 17.09 3.54 -3.82
N LEU A 8 18.01 4.49 -3.60
CA LEU A 8 17.94 5.81 -4.23
C LEU A 8 18.01 5.73 -5.76
N LYS A 9 18.94 4.93 -6.32
CA LYS A 9 19.03 4.70 -7.76
C LYS A 9 17.76 4.08 -8.33
N LEU A 10 17.17 3.11 -7.63
CA LEU A 10 15.90 2.49 -8.00
C LEU A 10 14.78 3.53 -8.06
N VAL A 11 14.66 4.38 -7.04
CA VAL A 11 13.68 5.47 -7.00
C VAL A 11 13.89 6.44 -8.15
N GLN A 12 15.14 6.86 -8.40
CA GLN A 12 15.47 7.75 -9.52
C GLN A 12 15.09 7.16 -10.88
N ALA A 13 15.24 5.84 -11.05
CA ALA A 13 14.83 5.15 -12.27
C ALA A 13 13.29 5.07 -12.43
N ALA A 14 12.56 5.08 -11.32
CA ALA A 14 11.10 4.99 -11.31
C ALA A 14 10.38 6.36 -11.36
N LEU A 15 11.08 7.48 -11.21
CA LEU A 15 10.45 8.81 -11.22
C LEU A 15 9.98 9.28 -12.61
N PRO A 16 10.72 9.05 -13.72
CA PRO A 16 10.34 9.56 -15.03
C PRO A 16 9.00 8.97 -15.51
N GLY A 17 8.02 9.82 -15.81
CA GLY A 17 6.71 9.40 -16.33
C GLY A 17 5.80 8.68 -15.32
N MET A 18 6.18 8.61 -14.07
CA MET A 18 5.38 7.97 -13.04
C MET A 18 4.14 8.79 -12.68
N PRO A 19 2.93 8.18 -12.68
CA PRO A 19 1.75 8.82 -12.11
C PRO A 19 1.94 9.11 -10.62
N GLN A 20 1.35 10.19 -10.14
CA GLN A 20 1.48 10.57 -8.72
C GLN A 20 0.86 9.49 -7.80
N PRO A 21 1.64 8.86 -6.91
CA PRO A 21 1.12 7.90 -5.94
C PRO A 21 0.32 8.62 -4.85
N ALA A 22 -0.65 7.94 -4.26
CA ALA A 22 -1.48 8.49 -3.18
C ALA A 22 -0.66 8.87 -1.95
N LEU A 23 0.26 7.99 -1.57
CA LEU A 23 1.15 8.12 -0.41
C LEU A 23 2.56 7.70 -0.84
N HIS A 24 3.47 8.66 -0.88
CA HIS A 24 4.84 8.44 -1.33
C HIS A 24 5.61 7.39 -0.48
N ASP A 25 5.36 7.33 0.81
CA ASP A 25 5.97 6.36 1.73
C ASP A 25 5.49 4.93 1.47
N TRP A 26 4.22 4.71 1.16
CA TRP A 26 3.70 3.41 0.74
C TRP A 26 4.29 2.98 -0.60
N TRP A 27 4.32 3.89 -1.56
CA TRP A 27 4.89 3.62 -2.87
C TRP A 27 6.38 3.26 -2.78
N LEU A 28 7.17 4.03 -2.00
CA LEU A 28 8.58 3.74 -1.78
C LEU A 28 8.79 2.35 -1.16
N TYR A 29 7.99 2.00 -0.14
CA TYR A 29 8.03 0.68 0.46
C TYR A 29 7.74 -0.42 -0.57
N GLN A 30 6.68 -0.26 -1.34
CA GLN A 30 6.23 -1.22 -2.34
C GLN A 30 7.23 -1.35 -3.50
N LEU A 31 7.80 -0.25 -3.99
CA LEU A 31 8.81 -0.27 -5.05
C LEU A 31 10.08 -0.99 -4.58
N VAL A 32 10.61 -0.63 -3.42
CA VAL A 32 11.86 -1.23 -2.92
C VAL A 32 11.68 -2.72 -2.63
N SER A 33 10.62 -3.11 -1.93
CA SER A 33 10.34 -4.52 -1.65
C SER A 33 9.97 -5.29 -2.93
N GLY A 34 9.22 -4.67 -3.83
CA GLY A 34 8.83 -5.24 -5.12
C GLY A 34 10.02 -5.51 -6.05
N ALA A 35 11.07 -4.69 -5.97
CA ALA A 35 12.33 -4.90 -6.69
C ALA A 35 13.28 -5.89 -5.99
N GLY A 36 12.83 -6.60 -4.94
CA GLY A 36 13.64 -7.55 -4.18
C GLY A 36 14.54 -6.91 -3.12
N GLY A 37 14.35 -5.62 -2.83
CA GLY A 37 15.09 -4.93 -1.79
C GLY A 37 14.59 -5.28 -0.38
N VAL A 38 15.44 -5.08 0.61
CA VAL A 38 15.11 -5.32 2.02
C VAL A 38 14.69 -4.01 2.68
N VAL A 39 13.53 -4.02 3.33
CA VAL A 39 13.03 -2.90 4.14
C VAL A 39 13.14 -3.25 5.60
N LEU A 40 13.97 -2.49 6.33
CA LEU A 40 14.18 -2.68 7.75
C LEU A 40 13.31 -1.71 8.56
N LEU A 41 12.58 -2.25 9.51
CA LEU A 41 11.84 -1.46 10.49
C LEU A 41 12.72 -1.23 11.73
N ASP A 42 13.06 0.03 11.99
CA ASP A 42 13.68 0.39 13.27
C ASP A 42 12.57 0.53 14.34
N PRO A 43 12.54 -0.32 15.39
CA PRO A 43 11.53 -0.25 16.43
C PRO A 43 11.72 0.94 17.36
N GLU A 44 12.92 1.54 17.39
CA GLU A 44 13.22 2.67 18.27
C GLU A 44 12.72 3.99 17.65
N PRO A 45 11.91 4.77 18.37
CA PRO A 45 11.48 6.08 17.89
C PRO A 45 12.67 7.05 17.87
N ARG A 46 13.19 7.33 16.65
CA ARG A 46 14.34 8.24 16.46
C ARG A 46 13.93 9.68 16.20
N ILE A 47 12.65 9.94 15.94
CA ILE A 47 12.15 11.26 15.54
C ILE A 47 10.87 11.56 16.33
N LEU A 48 10.81 12.75 16.92
CA LEU A 48 9.57 13.29 17.46
C LEU A 48 8.74 13.85 16.31
N TYR A 49 7.71 13.10 15.92
CA TYR A 49 6.83 13.50 14.84
C TYR A 49 5.78 14.49 15.33
N ARG A 50 5.89 15.75 14.89
CA ARG A 50 4.92 16.81 15.24
C ARG A 50 3.57 16.50 14.63
N GLN A 51 2.55 16.38 15.48
CA GLN A 51 1.17 16.20 15.04
C GLN A 51 0.55 17.53 14.66
N HIS A 52 0.03 17.63 13.43
CA HIS A 52 -0.77 18.76 12.96
C HIS A 52 -2.18 18.28 12.61
N SER A 53 -3.17 19.19 12.68
CA SER A 53 -4.56 18.89 12.32
C SER A 53 -4.70 18.35 10.88
N ASP A 54 -3.81 18.79 9.97
CA ASP A 54 -3.85 18.47 8.54
C ASP A 54 -3.09 17.18 8.17
N ASN A 55 -2.53 16.46 9.15
CA ASN A 55 -1.89 15.19 8.88
C ASN A 55 -2.91 14.18 8.31
N GLN A 56 -2.67 13.69 7.09
CA GLN A 56 -3.52 12.68 6.44
C GLN A 56 -3.70 11.42 7.29
N MET A 57 -2.64 11.01 8.00
CA MET A 57 -2.62 9.88 8.93
C MET A 57 -2.15 10.37 10.30
N GLY A 58 -3.09 10.81 11.14
CA GLY A 58 -2.81 11.20 12.53
C GLY A 58 -2.56 9.99 13.46
N ALA A 59 -2.14 10.26 14.71
CA ALA A 59 -1.92 9.23 15.73
C ALA A 59 -3.16 8.33 15.92
N ASN A 60 -2.93 7.02 15.98
CA ASN A 60 -3.95 5.97 15.92
C ASN A 60 -4.80 5.80 17.18
N ALA A 61 -4.65 6.68 18.16
CA ALA A 61 -5.11 6.43 19.53
C ALA A 61 -6.57 6.86 19.81
N THR A 62 -7.19 7.70 19.00
CA THR A 62 -8.50 8.28 19.29
C THR A 62 -9.65 7.59 18.56
N LEU A 63 -10.86 7.59 19.17
CA LEU A 63 -12.08 7.11 18.53
C LEU A 63 -12.35 7.85 17.20
N HIS A 64 -12.05 9.14 17.15
CA HIS A 64 -12.16 9.97 15.94
C HIS A 64 -11.30 9.42 14.79
N SER A 65 -10.06 9.01 15.06
CA SER A 65 -9.18 8.42 14.04
C SER A 65 -9.70 7.07 13.52
N LYS A 66 -10.37 6.28 14.36
CA LYS A 66 -11.02 5.03 13.95
C LYS A 66 -12.23 5.29 13.05
N LEU A 67 -13.08 6.25 13.42
CA LEU A 67 -14.25 6.66 12.62
C LEU A 67 -13.81 7.23 11.27
N ARG A 68 -12.77 8.06 11.21
CA ARG A 68 -12.22 8.59 9.96
C ARG A 68 -11.71 7.48 9.04
N ARG A 69 -11.06 6.44 9.58
CA ARG A 69 -10.63 5.28 8.77
C ARG A 69 -11.81 4.49 8.23
N LEU A 70 -12.85 4.31 9.04
CA LEU A 70 -14.07 3.67 8.59
C LEU A 70 -14.72 4.49 7.45
N SER A 71 -14.76 5.83 7.58
CA SER A 71 -15.27 6.68 6.50
C SER A 71 -14.44 6.54 5.23
N TYR A 72 -13.09 6.53 5.28
CA TYR A 72 -12.24 6.31 4.12
C TYR A 72 -12.50 4.96 3.43
N MET A 73 -12.83 3.93 4.20
CA MET A 73 -13.23 2.64 3.65
C MET A 73 -14.60 2.73 2.95
N LEU A 74 -15.58 3.37 3.59
CA LEU A 74 -16.94 3.49 3.04
C LEU A 74 -17.01 4.44 1.83
N THR A 75 -16.29 5.55 1.84
CA THR A 75 -16.25 6.52 0.72
C THR A 75 -15.44 6.04 -0.48
N GLY A 76 -14.67 4.95 -0.33
CA GLY A 76 -13.81 4.43 -1.39
C GLY A 76 -12.45 5.14 -1.51
N THR A 77 -12.09 6.00 -0.56
CA THR A 77 -10.80 6.70 -0.55
C THR A 77 -9.62 5.72 -0.57
N TYR A 78 -9.68 4.63 0.21
CA TYR A 78 -8.65 3.59 0.18
C TYR A 78 -8.54 2.91 -1.19
N ARG A 79 -9.66 2.72 -1.88
CA ARG A 79 -9.65 2.18 -3.23
C ARG A 79 -8.94 3.11 -4.21
N GLN A 80 -9.22 4.41 -4.15
CA GLN A 80 -8.55 5.42 -4.98
C GLN A 80 -7.03 5.44 -4.71
N TRP A 81 -6.61 5.41 -3.45
CA TRP A 81 -5.20 5.33 -3.09
C TRP A 81 -4.54 4.04 -3.61
N MET A 82 -5.24 2.93 -3.55
CA MET A 82 -4.75 1.68 -4.11
C MET A 82 -4.63 1.76 -5.64
N ASP A 83 -5.62 2.34 -6.34
CA ASP A 83 -5.59 2.58 -7.78
C ASP A 83 -4.36 3.41 -8.19
N GLN A 84 -4.11 4.51 -7.49
CA GLN A 84 -2.99 5.39 -7.75
C GLN A 84 -1.64 4.69 -7.53
N ASN A 85 -1.50 3.96 -6.43
CA ASN A 85 -0.25 3.24 -6.14
C ASN A 85 -0.01 2.07 -7.11
N ILE A 86 -1.05 1.31 -7.47
CA ILE A 86 -0.95 0.25 -8.48
C ILE A 86 -0.53 0.84 -9.84
N SER A 87 -1.16 1.92 -10.27
CA SER A 87 -0.81 2.60 -11.52
C SER A 87 0.65 3.08 -11.52
N ALA A 88 1.10 3.69 -10.42
CA ALA A 88 2.48 4.14 -10.26
C ALA A 88 3.49 2.98 -10.26
N LEU A 89 3.16 1.81 -9.73
CA LEU A 89 4.01 0.62 -9.79
C LEU A 89 3.99 -0.04 -11.16
N GLN A 90 2.83 -0.12 -11.80
CA GLN A 90 2.69 -0.70 -13.14
C GLN A 90 3.45 0.08 -14.21
N SER A 91 3.52 1.42 -14.11
CA SER A 91 4.29 2.23 -15.05
C SER A 91 5.79 1.88 -15.07
N HIS A 92 6.29 1.25 -14.00
CA HIS A 92 7.68 0.81 -13.87
C HIS A 92 7.80 -0.67 -13.45
N ALA A 93 6.88 -1.51 -13.92
CA ALA A 93 6.83 -2.93 -13.58
C ALA A 93 8.09 -3.72 -14.01
N ASN A 94 8.86 -3.18 -14.96
CA ASN A 94 10.16 -3.71 -15.37
C ASN A 94 11.25 -3.63 -14.27
N LEU A 95 11.05 -2.79 -13.26
CA LEU A 95 11.95 -2.67 -12.10
C LEU A 95 11.64 -3.70 -11.01
N LEU A 96 10.49 -4.37 -11.08
CA LEU A 96 10.07 -5.36 -10.10
C LEU A 96 10.65 -6.73 -10.43
N THR A 97 10.78 -7.59 -9.43
CA THR A 97 11.08 -9.02 -9.68
C THR A 97 9.92 -9.66 -10.45
N PRO A 98 10.18 -10.75 -11.23
CA PRO A 98 9.12 -11.43 -11.99
C PRO A 98 7.94 -11.84 -11.12
N ASP A 99 8.19 -12.39 -9.93
CA ASP A 99 7.15 -12.84 -9.00
C ASP A 99 6.31 -11.67 -8.47
N ASN A 100 6.97 -10.57 -8.09
CA ASN A 100 6.28 -9.37 -7.58
C ASN A 100 5.52 -8.64 -8.68
N LYS A 101 6.02 -8.68 -9.94
CA LYS A 101 5.28 -8.18 -11.10
C LYS A 101 4.02 -9.02 -11.32
N ALA A 102 4.12 -10.35 -11.32
CA ALA A 102 2.97 -11.23 -11.48
C ALA A 102 1.93 -11.00 -10.36
N LEU A 103 2.39 -10.81 -9.11
CA LEU A 103 1.54 -10.48 -7.98
C LEU A 103 0.82 -9.13 -8.17
N LEU A 104 1.53 -8.10 -8.65
CA LEU A 104 0.96 -6.77 -8.94
C LEU A 104 -0.10 -6.86 -10.04
N ASP A 105 0.18 -7.58 -11.13
CA ASP A 105 -0.74 -7.77 -12.25
C ASP A 105 -2.00 -8.52 -11.80
N ARG A 106 -1.84 -9.58 -11.01
CA ARG A 106 -2.95 -10.32 -10.42
C ARG A 106 -3.80 -9.43 -9.50
N LEU A 107 -3.18 -8.67 -8.61
CA LEU A 107 -3.88 -7.72 -7.74
C LEU A 107 -4.67 -6.69 -8.54
N ALA A 108 -4.07 -6.10 -9.57
CA ALA A 108 -4.71 -5.11 -10.43
C ALA A 108 -5.96 -5.66 -11.13
N GLN A 109 -5.90 -6.90 -11.62
CA GLN A 109 -6.99 -7.54 -12.35
C GLN A 109 -8.09 -8.07 -11.41
N GLU A 110 -7.72 -8.82 -10.37
CA GLU A 110 -8.67 -9.59 -9.57
C GLU A 110 -9.37 -8.77 -8.48
N ARG A 111 -8.80 -7.64 -8.04
CA ARG A 111 -9.42 -6.79 -7.01
C ARG A 111 -10.79 -6.22 -7.39
N SER A 112 -11.10 -6.12 -8.68
CA SER A 112 -12.40 -5.66 -9.19
C SER A 112 -13.30 -6.79 -9.70
N ALA A 113 -12.84 -8.03 -9.65
CA ALA A 113 -13.53 -9.21 -10.13
C ALA A 113 -14.71 -9.66 -9.23
N SER A 114 -15.20 -10.88 -9.40
CA SER A 114 -16.25 -11.48 -8.57
C SER A 114 -15.86 -11.58 -7.09
N LEU A 115 -16.82 -11.72 -6.19
CA LEU A 115 -16.55 -11.88 -4.77
C LEU A 115 -15.61 -13.07 -4.51
N CYS A 116 -15.89 -14.22 -5.09
CA CYS A 116 -15.07 -15.42 -4.93
C CYS A 116 -13.64 -15.19 -5.41
N THR A 117 -13.46 -14.57 -6.58
CA THR A 117 -12.13 -14.26 -7.12
C THR A 117 -11.33 -13.37 -6.19
N ARG A 118 -11.95 -12.30 -5.64
CA ARG A 118 -11.28 -11.39 -4.71
C ARG A 118 -10.86 -12.07 -3.41
N LEU A 119 -11.73 -12.92 -2.85
CA LEU A 119 -11.40 -13.64 -1.61
C LEU A 119 -10.31 -14.71 -1.84
N ASN A 120 -10.38 -15.44 -2.95
CA ASN A 120 -9.34 -16.39 -3.34
C ASN A 120 -7.99 -15.68 -3.58
N MET A 121 -7.99 -14.53 -4.26
CA MET A 121 -6.78 -13.73 -4.42
C MET A 121 -6.14 -13.39 -3.07
N LEU A 122 -6.91 -12.94 -2.07
CA LEU A 122 -6.35 -12.65 -0.74
C LEU A 122 -5.78 -13.90 -0.06
N ALA A 123 -6.47 -15.04 -0.17
CA ALA A 123 -6.02 -16.29 0.42
C ALA A 123 -4.70 -16.77 -0.21
N ASP A 124 -4.64 -16.77 -1.54
CA ASP A 124 -3.52 -17.32 -2.30
C ASP A 124 -2.29 -16.41 -2.29
N THR A 125 -2.48 -15.09 -2.32
CA THR A 125 -1.37 -14.12 -2.36
C THR A 125 -0.73 -13.88 -1.00
N GLY A 126 -1.35 -14.35 0.09
CA GLY A 126 -0.88 -14.12 1.44
C GLY A 126 -0.91 -12.65 1.88
N LEU A 127 -1.63 -11.80 1.17
CA LEU A 127 -1.79 -10.40 1.54
C LEU A 127 -2.38 -10.30 2.96
N HIS A 128 -1.63 -9.66 3.85
CA HIS A 128 -2.03 -9.56 5.24
C HIS A 128 -1.74 -8.19 5.85
N ARG A 129 -2.46 -7.86 6.91
CA ARG A 129 -2.24 -6.68 7.74
C ARG A 129 -1.91 -7.07 9.17
N LYS A 130 -0.99 -6.36 9.80
CA LYS A 130 -0.64 -6.57 11.20
C LYS A 130 -1.85 -6.33 12.11
N GLY A 131 -2.17 -7.33 12.93
CA GLY A 131 -3.28 -7.30 13.90
C GLY A 131 -4.60 -7.85 13.35
N ARG A 132 -5.33 -8.61 14.19
CA ARG A 132 -6.57 -9.33 13.83
C ARG A 132 -7.67 -8.41 13.29
N SER A 133 -7.87 -7.24 13.92
CA SER A 133 -8.87 -6.26 13.47
C SER A 133 -8.55 -5.66 12.10
N ASN A 134 -7.29 -5.36 11.84
CA ASN A 134 -6.86 -4.85 10.53
C ASN A 134 -6.95 -5.93 9.44
N GLN A 135 -6.67 -7.17 9.79
CA GLN A 135 -6.84 -8.30 8.88
C GLN A 135 -8.33 -8.51 8.54
N ALA A 136 -9.21 -8.49 9.52
CA ALA A 136 -10.67 -8.56 9.26
C ALA A 136 -11.14 -7.40 8.36
N ALA A 137 -10.67 -6.18 8.62
CA ALA A 137 -10.98 -5.02 7.78
C ALA A 137 -10.52 -5.20 6.33
N LEU A 138 -9.37 -5.85 6.08
CA LEU A 138 -8.90 -6.16 4.72
C LEU A 138 -9.87 -7.11 4.00
N TRP A 139 -10.31 -8.19 4.66
CA TRP A 139 -11.27 -9.13 4.10
C TRP A 139 -12.63 -8.49 3.81
N ILE A 140 -13.13 -7.65 4.75
CA ILE A 140 -14.35 -6.87 4.56
C ILE A 140 -14.21 -5.90 3.37
N ALA A 141 -13.08 -5.21 3.26
CA ALA A 141 -12.83 -4.30 2.14
C ALA A 141 -12.82 -5.05 0.80
N ALA A 142 -12.22 -6.24 0.74
CA ALA A 142 -12.26 -7.10 -0.44
C ALA A 142 -13.70 -7.54 -0.77
N ALA A 143 -14.47 -7.98 0.23
CA ALA A 143 -15.85 -8.39 0.03
C ALA A 143 -16.73 -7.25 -0.50
N LEU A 144 -16.52 -6.02 -0.03
CA LEU A 144 -17.28 -4.83 -0.40
C LEU A 144 -16.74 -4.11 -1.66
N ARG A 145 -15.74 -4.64 -2.38
CA ARG A 145 -15.07 -3.97 -3.50
C ARG A 145 -14.44 -2.60 -3.11
N ARG A 146 -13.89 -2.51 -1.90
CA ARG A 146 -13.27 -1.29 -1.35
C ARG A 146 -11.74 -1.37 -1.24
N MET A 147 -11.15 -2.38 -1.89
CA MET A 147 -9.70 -2.50 -2.08
C MET A 147 -9.23 -1.76 -3.32
#